data_1ead8cde255b4da49b75571178976df3
#
_entry.id   1ead8cde255b4da49b75571178976df3
#
_cell.length_a   1.000
_cell.length_b   1.000
_cell.length_c   1.000
_cell.angle_alpha   90.00
_cell.angle_beta   90.00
_cell.angle_gamma   90.00
#
_symmetry.space_group_name_H-M   'P 1'
#
loop_
_entity.id
_entity.type
_entity.pdbx_description
1 polymer ?
#
loop_
_entity_poly.entity_id
_entity_poly.type
_entity_poly.pdbx_seq_one_letter_code
_entity_poly.pdbx_strand_id
1 'polypeptide(L)'
;MSKSHFIRRIMPTKKKLSLRFTLDIETWGLDARKLAFGVIQNVDTLEQYVFYDYEDVKKWIQQKRKEYQETNGYTDKETNVSVYAHNGHKYDFLGMFSIQELKQAEKVDIKGRILVATIEKVKYLDFKTLVPLPLSQIGEAMGYPKGITPMKFRIGDESEGITQEDIDYCITDCRILSEAIKSLETTFKEWCDLPNDLSLPLTSASMAYKVWAYRYWPKHWFTIDQKTGKKKDMAFCNSIFNNALKDAYVGGRVQVIGEPMKVYPNTISLDRNSMYPAEMVNHVFPDIMGATYCKPFMSNFRKLLRDPDICMWANLTLEGGKDSPAFLPTNDENGRRCWTETTFTGWLCEPEIKHALDLGYQVKEIKELHYSKAIRPFKEFVEFFYNLRVEMRKNNDPSQIWIKLLLNSLYGKFGQKNVTQRIDNDEEIEKIIEEGKLDQYHFDYYDGVRGALPFLVSIDKEWRKSKNTWFGFASFTTSYARVSLNRAILSAGDGAYYCDTDSIFFNADKLPDVLEEIELGNELGQWDYEIEEPTNFIGYEPKAYVFITDE
;
A
#
# COMPACT_ATOMS: atom_id res chain seq x y z
N MET A 1 24.90 -18.81 -2.55
CA MET A 1 24.03 -18.04 -3.48
C MET A 1 24.81 -16.85 -4.00
N SER A 2 24.85 -16.65 -5.34
CA SER A 2 25.72 -15.62 -5.93
C SER A 2 25.19 -14.21 -5.68
N LYS A 3 25.80 -13.48 -4.77
CA LYS A 3 25.53 -12.10 -4.36
C LYS A 3 25.68 -11.04 -5.48
N SER A 4 25.98 -11.44 -6.73
CA SER A 4 26.69 -10.52 -7.63
C SER A 4 25.87 -9.62 -8.55
N HIS A 5 24.55 -9.78 -8.69
CA HIS A 5 23.87 -9.18 -9.84
C HIS A 5 22.92 -8.02 -9.50
N PHE A 6 22.36 -7.99 -8.31
CA PHE A 6 21.47 -6.92 -7.87
C PHE A 6 22.23 -5.76 -7.18
N ILE A 7 23.40 -6.03 -6.63
CA ILE A 7 24.28 -5.05 -5.98
C ILE A 7 24.61 -3.83 -6.89
N ARG A 8 24.54 -3.99 -8.21
CA ARG A 8 24.83 -2.87 -9.14
C ARG A 8 23.70 -1.83 -9.26
N ARG A 9 22.47 -2.15 -8.91
CA ARG A 9 21.37 -1.17 -8.85
C ARG A 9 21.34 -0.38 -7.55
N ILE A 10 21.89 -0.96 -6.50
CA ILE A 10 22.09 -0.33 -5.20
C ILE A 10 23.60 -0.06 -5.05
N MET A 11 24.20 0.62 -6.03
CA MET A 11 25.57 1.10 -5.85
C MET A 11 25.59 2.01 -4.62
N PRO A 12 26.44 1.77 -3.62
CA PRO A 12 26.65 2.71 -2.54
C PRO A 12 27.09 4.02 -3.17
N THR A 13 26.21 5.00 -3.15
CA THR A 13 26.64 6.39 -3.23
C THR A 13 27.58 6.58 -2.04
N LYS A 14 28.65 7.38 -2.19
CA LYS A 14 29.54 7.75 -1.09
C LYS A 14 28.74 7.89 0.19
N LYS A 15 29.22 7.30 1.28
CA LYS A 15 28.59 7.31 2.61
C LYS A 15 28.11 8.73 2.92
N LYS A 16 26.81 8.97 2.82
CA LYS A 16 26.21 10.23 3.21
C LYS A 16 25.86 10.10 4.68
N LEU A 17 26.36 10.98 5.48
CA LEU A 17 25.93 11.09 6.86
C LEU A 17 24.44 11.45 6.91
N SER A 18 23.71 10.76 7.74
CA SER A 18 22.27 10.95 7.90
C SER A 18 22.01 11.48 9.30
N LEU A 19 21.65 12.75 9.40
CA LEU A 19 21.13 13.36 10.61
C LEU A 19 19.61 13.22 10.58
N ARG A 20 19.03 12.59 11.60
CA ARG A 20 17.64 12.20 11.64
C ARG A 20 16.96 12.72 12.88
N PHE A 21 15.77 13.26 12.68
CA PHE A 21 14.91 13.76 13.74
C PHE A 21 13.52 13.17 13.64
N THR A 22 12.85 13.07 14.77
CA THR A 22 11.40 12.88 14.88
C THR A 22 10.79 14.17 15.41
N LEU A 23 9.58 14.46 14.94
CA LEU A 23 8.85 15.68 15.31
C LEU A 23 7.40 15.31 15.60
N ASP A 24 6.86 15.92 16.64
CA ASP A 24 5.46 15.87 17.01
C ASP A 24 5.02 17.24 17.54
N ILE A 25 3.77 17.64 17.29
CA ILE A 25 3.23 18.92 17.73
C ILE A 25 1.88 18.74 18.42
N GLU A 26 1.62 19.61 19.41
CA GLU A 26 0.31 19.81 19.98
C GLU A 26 -0.24 21.20 19.60
N THR A 27 -1.53 21.27 19.32
CA THR A 27 -2.17 22.51 18.84
C THR A 27 -3.44 22.83 19.63
N TRP A 28 -3.77 24.09 19.69
CA TRP A 28 -5.03 24.53 20.26
C TRP A 28 -6.19 24.28 19.27
N GLY A 29 -6.85 23.13 19.41
CA GLY A 29 -7.88 22.65 18.49
C GLY A 29 -7.30 21.88 17.29
N LEU A 30 -8.07 21.79 16.21
CA LEU A 30 -7.74 20.96 15.04
C LEU A 30 -6.98 21.72 13.94
N ASP A 31 -6.58 22.96 14.18
CA ASP A 31 -5.83 23.77 13.22
C ASP A 31 -4.32 23.70 13.53
N ALA A 32 -3.57 23.00 12.69
CA ALA A 32 -2.13 22.84 12.83
C ALA A 32 -1.34 24.17 12.89
N ARG A 33 -1.95 25.31 12.48
CA ARG A 33 -1.32 26.62 12.56
C ARG A 33 -1.41 27.25 13.95
N LYS A 34 -2.30 26.74 14.80
CA LYS A 34 -2.44 27.18 16.20
C LYS A 34 -1.57 26.35 17.12
N LEU A 35 -0.26 26.44 16.92
CA LEU A 35 0.71 25.70 17.72
C LEU A 35 0.55 26.02 19.21
N ALA A 36 0.41 25.00 20.05
CA ALA A 36 0.59 25.12 21.48
C ALA A 36 2.09 24.98 21.81
N PHE A 37 2.67 23.87 21.42
CA PHE A 37 4.09 23.58 21.47
C PHE A 37 4.40 22.38 20.58
N GLY A 38 5.68 22.09 20.38
CA GLY A 38 6.12 20.86 19.73
C GLY A 38 7.44 20.37 20.30
N VAL A 39 7.75 19.13 19.98
CA VAL A 39 9.01 18.48 20.33
C VAL A 39 9.68 17.98 19.06
N ILE A 40 10.97 18.25 18.94
CA ILE A 40 11.85 17.59 17.98
C ILE A 40 12.93 16.81 18.73
N GLN A 41 13.18 15.58 18.31
CA GLN A 41 14.14 14.68 18.96
C GLN A 41 15.10 14.09 17.94
N ASN A 42 16.39 14.07 18.24
CA ASN A 42 17.37 13.35 17.44
C ASN A 42 17.18 11.84 17.60
N VAL A 43 17.01 11.13 16.49
CA VAL A 43 16.75 9.67 16.48
C VAL A 43 17.89 8.89 17.15
N ASP A 44 19.13 9.30 16.95
CA ASP A 44 20.32 8.54 17.39
C ASP A 44 20.75 8.89 18.81
N THR A 45 20.82 10.18 19.15
CA THR A 45 21.30 10.67 20.45
C THR A 45 20.19 10.88 21.47
N LEU A 46 18.94 10.98 21.02
CA LEU A 46 17.76 11.31 21.81
C LEU A 46 17.79 12.72 22.41
N GLU A 47 18.72 13.56 21.97
CA GLU A 47 18.69 14.98 22.26
C GLU A 47 17.36 15.57 21.76
N GLN A 48 16.71 16.34 22.61
CA GLN A 48 15.38 16.90 22.32
C GLN A 48 15.36 18.42 22.49
N TYR A 49 14.47 19.07 21.75
CA TYR A 49 14.20 20.48 21.84
C TYR A 49 12.69 20.71 21.82
N VAL A 50 12.20 21.40 22.85
CA VAL A 50 10.80 21.83 22.95
C VAL A 50 10.71 23.23 22.34
N PHE A 51 9.76 23.45 21.45
CA PHE A 51 9.58 24.72 20.75
C PHE A 51 8.11 25.18 20.84
N TYR A 52 7.95 26.50 20.82
CA TYR A 52 6.66 27.19 20.87
C TYR A 52 6.42 28.04 19.62
N ASP A 53 7.34 28.00 18.69
CA ASP A 53 7.29 28.71 17.41
C ASP A 53 7.91 27.84 16.31
N TYR A 54 7.28 27.81 15.14
CA TYR A 54 7.79 27.01 14.01
C TYR A 54 9.09 27.53 13.42
N GLU A 55 9.34 28.82 13.47
CA GLU A 55 10.60 29.39 12.98
C GLU A 55 11.79 29.01 13.87
N ASP A 56 11.57 28.84 15.17
CA ASP A 56 12.64 28.45 16.09
C ASP A 56 13.08 26.98 15.83
N VAL A 57 12.16 26.06 15.60
CA VAL A 57 12.52 24.69 15.26
C VAL A 57 13.20 24.59 13.89
N LYS A 58 12.78 25.39 12.89
CA LYS A 58 13.48 25.47 11.59
C LYS A 58 14.94 25.94 11.77
N LYS A 59 15.16 26.99 12.54
CA LYS A 59 16.52 27.50 12.86
C LYS A 59 17.33 26.45 13.61
N TRP A 60 16.74 25.77 14.60
CA TRP A 60 17.40 24.73 15.36
C TRP A 60 17.86 23.56 14.47
N ILE A 61 17.02 23.10 13.54
CA ILE A 61 17.37 22.06 12.57
C ILE A 61 18.57 22.48 11.71
N GLN A 62 18.58 23.73 11.20
CA GLN A 62 19.69 24.23 10.38
C GLN A 62 20.99 24.40 11.21
N GLN A 63 20.87 24.82 12.47
CA GLN A 63 22.01 24.89 13.39
C GLN A 63 22.60 23.48 13.64
N LYS A 64 21.76 22.48 13.97
CA LYS A 64 22.21 21.10 14.17
C LYS A 64 22.83 20.51 12.91
N ARG A 65 22.30 20.83 11.73
CA ARG A 65 22.90 20.45 10.46
C ARG A 65 24.31 21.01 10.31
N LYS A 66 24.50 22.29 10.61
CA LYS A 66 25.80 22.98 10.54
C LYS A 66 26.80 22.41 11.53
N GLU A 67 26.40 22.26 12.81
CA GLU A 67 27.22 21.64 13.86
C GLU A 67 27.70 20.24 13.44
N TYR A 68 26.80 19.44 12.85
CA TYR A 68 27.10 18.10 12.41
C TYR A 68 28.07 18.06 11.22
N GLN A 69 27.95 19.02 10.29
CA GLN A 69 28.90 19.19 9.20
C GLN A 69 30.29 19.59 9.68
N GLU A 70 30.36 20.56 10.54
CA GLU A 70 31.63 21.05 11.12
C GLU A 70 32.36 19.95 11.91
N THR A 71 31.62 19.23 12.77
CA THR A 71 32.18 18.14 13.59
C THR A 71 32.73 16.98 12.74
N ASN A 72 32.11 16.69 11.61
CA ASN A 72 32.46 15.52 10.79
C ASN A 72 33.26 15.88 9.53
N GLY A 73 33.51 17.16 9.24
CA GLY A 73 34.23 17.61 8.05
C GLY A 73 33.48 17.36 6.73
N TYR A 74 32.15 17.42 6.72
CA TYR A 74 31.33 17.11 5.56
C TYR A 74 30.71 18.34 4.92
N THR A 75 30.53 18.25 3.60
CA THR A 75 29.86 19.28 2.80
C THR A 75 28.34 19.08 2.77
N ASP A 76 27.63 20.09 2.31
CA ASP A 76 26.17 20.03 2.07
C ASP A 76 25.73 18.86 1.20
N LYS A 77 26.54 18.46 0.20
CA LYS A 77 26.21 17.35 -0.71
C LYS A 77 26.36 15.98 -0.05
N GLU A 78 27.13 15.92 1.03
CA GLU A 78 27.45 14.69 1.76
C GLU A 78 26.55 14.48 2.99
N THR A 79 25.79 15.51 3.40
CA THR A 79 24.90 15.50 4.55
C THR A 79 23.45 15.32 4.10
N ASN A 80 22.78 14.29 4.63
CA ASN A 80 21.33 14.15 4.54
C ASN A 80 20.73 14.55 5.90
N VAL A 81 19.74 15.42 5.88
CA VAL A 81 18.91 15.71 7.05
C VAL A 81 17.49 15.27 6.78
N SER A 82 16.92 14.52 7.71
CA SER A 82 15.57 13.99 7.60
C SER A 82 14.79 14.24 8.90
N VAL A 83 13.59 14.77 8.77
CA VAL A 83 12.64 14.96 9.87
C VAL A 83 11.44 14.07 9.60
N TYR A 84 11.10 13.19 10.53
CA TYR A 84 9.98 12.27 10.44
C TYR A 84 8.87 12.73 11.40
N ALA A 85 7.64 12.74 10.92
CA ALA A 85 6.45 12.88 11.75
C ALA A 85 5.44 11.78 11.39
N HIS A 86 4.59 11.39 12.32
CA HIS A 86 3.54 10.40 12.07
C HIS A 86 2.29 11.08 11.52
N ASN A 87 1.97 10.87 10.27
CA ASN A 87 0.91 11.58 9.53
C ASN A 87 1.26 13.07 9.26
N GLY A 88 2.56 13.39 9.25
CA GLY A 88 3.08 14.75 9.26
C GLY A 88 2.63 15.63 8.10
N HIS A 89 2.50 15.10 6.90
CA HIS A 89 2.02 15.86 5.73
C HIS A 89 0.51 16.12 5.72
N LYS A 90 -0.23 15.54 6.67
CA LYS A 90 -1.65 15.87 6.90
C LYS A 90 -1.85 16.83 8.07
N TYR A 91 -0.83 17.02 8.91
CA TYR A 91 -0.97 17.83 10.12
C TYR A 91 0.32 18.61 10.46
N ASP A 92 1.36 17.99 11.01
CA ASP A 92 2.52 18.67 11.59
C ASP A 92 3.23 19.61 10.61
N PHE A 93 3.53 19.13 9.42
CA PHE A 93 4.24 19.93 8.41
C PHE A 93 3.36 20.99 7.75
N LEU A 94 2.02 20.84 7.81
CA LEU A 94 1.11 21.87 7.32
C LEU A 94 1.05 23.10 8.25
N GLY A 95 1.28 22.90 9.56
CA GLY A 95 1.45 24.00 10.50
C GLY A 95 2.80 24.70 10.30
N MET A 96 3.85 23.89 10.08
CA MET A 96 5.24 24.35 10.04
C MET A 96 5.58 25.14 8.77
N PHE A 97 4.94 24.87 7.64
CA PHE A 97 5.26 25.49 6.35
C PHE A 97 4.08 26.26 5.77
N SER A 98 4.39 27.42 5.20
CA SER A 98 3.44 28.15 4.37
C SER A 98 3.10 27.38 3.09
N ILE A 99 1.95 27.71 2.50
CA ILE A 99 1.53 27.16 1.21
C ILE A 99 2.58 27.43 0.12
N GLN A 100 3.22 28.59 0.16
CA GLN A 100 4.23 28.97 -0.83
C GLN A 100 5.50 28.15 -0.69
N GLU A 101 5.99 27.87 0.54
CA GLU A 101 7.12 26.97 0.78
C GLU A 101 6.82 25.55 0.29
N LEU A 102 5.60 25.05 0.55
CA LEU A 102 5.17 23.72 0.08
C LEU A 102 5.03 23.67 -1.45
N LYS A 103 4.58 24.73 -2.12
CA LYS A 103 4.54 24.81 -3.58
C LYS A 103 5.93 24.74 -4.20
N GLN A 104 6.90 25.44 -3.63
CA GLN A 104 8.30 25.50 -4.12
C GLN A 104 9.13 24.25 -3.75
N ALA A 105 8.68 23.46 -2.79
CA ALA A 105 9.40 22.27 -2.33
C ALA A 105 9.54 21.20 -3.43
N GLU A 106 10.69 20.52 -3.47
CA GLU A 106 10.79 19.26 -4.20
C GLU A 106 9.93 18.21 -3.49
N LYS A 107 8.89 17.72 -4.15
CA LYS A 107 7.93 16.78 -3.56
C LYS A 107 7.95 15.42 -4.26
N VAL A 108 7.75 14.37 -3.48
CA VAL A 108 7.33 13.05 -3.96
C VAL A 108 5.98 12.75 -3.35
N ASP A 109 4.98 12.53 -4.18
CA ASP A 109 3.63 12.22 -3.75
C ASP A 109 3.03 11.00 -4.45
N ILE A 110 1.95 10.47 -3.87
CA ILE A 110 1.09 9.47 -4.50
C ILE A 110 -0.35 9.94 -4.36
N LYS A 111 -1.02 10.22 -5.49
CA LYS A 111 -2.42 10.68 -5.53
C LYS A 111 -2.69 11.85 -4.58
N GLY A 112 -1.84 12.88 -4.63
CA GLY A 112 -1.97 14.06 -3.80
C GLY A 112 -1.43 13.91 -2.36
N ARG A 113 -1.18 12.70 -1.87
CA ARG A 113 -0.54 12.50 -0.57
C ARG A 113 0.96 12.67 -0.68
N ILE A 114 1.48 13.71 -0.07
CA ILE A 114 2.92 13.98 -0.02
C ILE A 114 3.59 12.90 0.86
N LEU A 115 4.62 12.24 0.32
CA LEU A 115 5.44 11.27 1.05
C LEU A 115 6.68 11.92 1.63
N VAL A 116 7.25 12.86 0.90
CA VAL A 116 8.40 13.66 1.30
C VAL A 116 8.34 15.03 0.62
N ALA A 117 8.62 16.07 1.38
CA ALA A 117 8.92 17.40 0.88
C ALA A 117 10.36 17.77 1.26
N THR A 118 11.12 18.35 0.32
CA THR A 118 12.48 18.83 0.58
C THR A 118 12.45 20.35 0.57
N ILE A 119 12.67 20.94 1.73
CA ILE A 119 12.69 22.38 1.96
C ILE A 119 14.03 22.73 2.61
N GLU A 120 14.75 23.70 2.08
CA GLU A 120 16.06 24.14 2.60
C GLU A 120 17.05 22.98 2.83
N LYS A 121 17.06 22.00 1.91
CA LYS A 121 17.91 20.79 1.94
C LYS A 121 17.60 19.82 3.10
N VAL A 122 16.49 19.99 3.81
CA VAL A 122 15.95 19.09 4.81
C VAL A 122 14.77 18.32 4.21
N LYS A 123 14.74 17.00 4.42
CA LYS A 123 13.66 16.12 3.99
C LYS A 123 12.66 15.95 5.12
N TYR A 124 11.44 16.32 4.88
CA TYR A 124 10.30 16.12 5.78
C TYR A 124 9.50 14.92 5.30
N LEU A 125 9.45 13.87 6.11
CA LEU A 125 8.91 12.55 5.73
C LEU A 125 7.72 12.17 6.60
N ASP A 126 6.66 11.71 5.96
CA ASP A 126 5.53 11.14 6.67
C ASP A 126 5.78 9.65 6.96
N PHE A 127 6.06 9.31 8.22
CA PHE A 127 6.34 7.93 8.64
C PHE A 127 5.14 7.00 8.44
N LYS A 128 3.91 7.51 8.51
CA LYS A 128 2.70 6.73 8.26
C LYS A 128 2.60 6.19 6.83
N THR A 129 3.32 6.77 5.88
CA THR A 129 3.39 6.23 4.51
C THR A 129 4.25 4.98 4.41
N LEU A 130 5.26 4.89 5.26
CA LEU A 130 6.11 3.70 5.36
C LEU A 130 5.49 2.65 6.28
N VAL A 131 4.90 3.08 7.40
CA VAL A 131 4.25 2.23 8.41
C VAL A 131 2.81 2.70 8.59
N PRO A 132 1.83 2.18 7.82
CA PRO A 132 0.44 2.64 7.84
C PRO A 132 -0.35 2.07 9.05
N LEU A 133 0.22 2.19 10.23
CA LEU A 133 -0.37 1.77 11.50
C LEU A 133 -0.61 2.98 12.40
N PRO A 134 -1.57 2.93 13.33
CA PRO A 134 -1.69 3.93 14.39
C PRO A 134 -0.42 4.01 15.24
N LEU A 135 -0.06 5.21 15.71
CA LEU A 135 1.12 5.40 16.55
C LEU A 135 1.02 4.61 17.89
N SER A 136 -0.19 4.41 18.40
CA SER A 136 -0.45 3.56 19.58
C SER A 136 -0.01 2.12 19.37
N GLN A 137 -0.36 1.51 18.24
CA GLN A 137 0.06 0.13 17.92
C GLN A 137 1.59 0.04 17.73
N ILE A 138 2.20 1.06 17.13
CA ILE A 138 3.66 1.13 16.99
C ILE A 138 4.30 1.25 18.39
N GLY A 139 3.74 2.10 19.26
CA GLY A 139 4.22 2.32 20.62
C GLY A 139 4.15 1.06 21.46
N GLU A 140 3.03 0.34 21.43
CA GLU A 140 2.88 -0.96 22.09
C GLU A 140 3.94 -1.96 21.61
N ALA A 141 4.13 -2.05 20.28
CA ALA A 141 5.12 -2.95 19.70
C ALA A 141 6.56 -2.57 20.09
N MET A 142 6.85 -1.29 20.32
CA MET A 142 8.19 -0.81 20.71
C MET A 142 8.39 -0.76 22.23
N GLY A 143 7.40 -1.13 23.03
CA GLY A 143 7.48 -1.06 24.51
C GLY A 143 7.30 0.36 25.08
N TYR A 144 6.77 1.28 24.29
CA TYR A 144 6.46 2.65 24.67
C TYR A 144 4.97 2.93 24.39
N PRO A 145 4.05 2.53 25.29
CA PRO A 145 2.63 2.73 25.04
C PRO A 145 2.31 4.23 24.92
N LYS A 146 1.58 4.57 23.85
CA LYS A 146 1.12 5.94 23.63
C LYS A 146 0.07 6.33 24.68
N GLY A 147 0.25 7.50 25.28
CA GLY A 147 -0.74 8.11 26.16
C GLY A 147 -2.00 8.58 25.39
N ILE A 148 -2.97 9.07 26.15
CA ILE A 148 -4.20 9.69 25.60
C ILE A 148 -3.90 11.18 25.39
N THR A 149 -4.18 11.68 24.20
CA THR A 149 -4.05 13.13 23.90
C THR A 149 -4.90 13.94 24.88
N PRO A 150 -4.32 14.90 25.62
CA PRO A 150 -5.07 15.73 26.57
C PRO A 150 -6.25 16.45 25.89
N MET A 151 -7.42 16.43 26.54
CA MET A 151 -8.66 16.96 25.95
C MET A 151 -8.55 18.44 25.62
N LYS A 152 -7.84 19.25 26.44
CA LYS A 152 -7.61 20.69 26.22
C LYS A 152 -7.06 21.01 24.84
N PHE A 153 -6.14 20.19 24.29
CA PHE A 153 -5.61 20.39 22.93
C PHE A 153 -6.66 20.07 21.86
N ARG A 154 -7.51 19.06 22.09
CA ARG A 154 -8.59 18.71 21.13
C ARG A 154 -9.65 19.80 21.03
N ILE A 155 -10.06 20.39 22.16
CA ILE A 155 -11.10 21.43 22.20
C ILE A 155 -10.55 22.85 22.05
N GLY A 156 -9.24 23.04 22.14
CA GLY A 156 -8.60 24.34 22.02
C GLY A 156 -8.73 25.21 23.28
N ASP A 157 -8.71 24.61 24.46
CA ASP A 157 -8.81 25.34 25.73
C ASP A 157 -7.43 25.80 26.21
N GLU A 158 -7.09 27.03 25.88
CA GLU A 158 -5.83 27.67 26.26
C GLU A 158 -5.75 28.03 27.76
N SER A 159 -6.90 28.01 28.48
CA SER A 159 -6.96 28.47 29.88
C SER A 159 -6.20 27.55 30.86
N GLU A 160 -6.06 26.27 30.52
CA GLU A 160 -5.33 25.29 31.33
C GLU A 160 -3.79 25.42 31.22
N GLY A 161 -3.30 26.14 30.21
CA GLY A 161 -1.87 26.27 29.91
C GLY A 161 -1.20 24.94 29.50
N ILE A 162 0.11 24.96 29.41
CA ILE A 162 0.93 23.80 29.04
C ILE A 162 1.64 23.30 30.29
N THR A 163 1.51 22.00 30.60
CA THR A 163 2.15 21.35 31.75
C THR A 163 3.36 20.52 31.34
N GLN A 164 4.17 20.09 32.31
CA GLN A 164 5.26 19.16 32.02
C GLN A 164 4.75 17.81 31.53
N GLU A 165 3.60 17.32 32.01
CA GLU A 165 2.98 16.08 31.56
C GLU A 165 2.60 16.14 30.08
N ASP A 166 2.14 17.29 29.58
CA ASP A 166 1.85 17.49 28.16
C ASP A 166 3.14 17.39 27.30
N ILE A 167 4.21 17.99 27.80
CA ILE A 167 5.53 17.93 27.13
C ILE A 167 6.05 16.49 27.12
N ASP A 168 5.95 15.78 28.24
CA ASP A 168 6.39 14.38 28.38
C ASP A 168 5.58 13.44 27.46
N TYR A 169 4.28 13.74 27.27
CA TYR A 169 3.43 13.04 26.30
C TYR A 169 3.97 13.19 24.86
N CYS A 170 4.24 14.41 24.42
CA CYS A 170 4.76 14.70 23.08
C CYS A 170 6.20 14.12 22.89
N ILE A 171 7.05 14.16 23.95
CA ILE A 171 8.36 13.49 23.97
C ILE A 171 8.19 11.99 23.76
N THR A 172 7.18 11.38 24.36
CA THR A 172 6.90 9.94 24.21
C THR A 172 6.53 9.60 22.78
N ASP A 173 5.71 10.42 22.11
CA ASP A 173 5.35 10.22 20.70
C ASP A 173 6.60 10.32 19.79
N CYS A 174 7.47 11.28 20.00
CA CYS A 174 8.77 11.36 19.33
C CYS A 174 9.66 10.14 19.61
N ARG A 175 9.65 9.63 20.86
CA ARG A 175 10.43 8.45 21.25
C ARG A 175 9.94 7.19 20.54
N ILE A 176 8.63 6.98 20.47
CA ILE A 176 8.02 5.86 19.72
C ILE A 176 8.52 5.86 18.28
N LEU A 177 8.48 7.00 17.60
CA LEU A 177 8.97 7.13 16.23
C LEU A 177 10.48 6.86 16.12
N SER A 178 11.28 7.37 17.05
CA SER A 178 12.74 7.18 17.05
C SER A 178 13.11 5.70 17.16
N GLU A 179 12.48 4.98 18.08
CA GLU A 179 12.74 3.55 18.27
C GLU A 179 12.19 2.72 17.09
N ALA A 180 11.02 3.08 16.55
CA ALA A 180 10.46 2.44 15.36
C ALA A 180 11.39 2.59 14.14
N ILE A 181 11.94 3.77 13.92
CA ILE A 181 12.88 4.03 12.81
C ILE A 181 14.16 3.18 12.99
N LYS A 182 14.74 3.14 14.18
CA LYS A 182 15.95 2.33 14.47
C LYS A 182 15.69 0.85 14.27
N SER A 183 14.61 0.35 14.86
CA SER A 183 14.20 -1.06 14.74
C SER A 183 13.99 -1.46 13.29
N LEU A 184 13.20 -0.67 12.55
CA LEU A 184 12.90 -0.95 11.14
C LEU A 184 14.14 -0.90 10.25
N GLU A 185 15.05 0.08 10.46
CA GLU A 185 16.30 0.15 9.70
C GLU A 185 17.21 -1.05 9.96
N THR A 186 17.36 -1.45 11.21
CA THR A 186 18.17 -2.62 11.58
C THR A 186 17.60 -3.86 10.92
N THR A 187 16.31 -4.11 11.10
CA THR A 187 15.63 -5.27 10.53
C THR A 187 15.67 -5.28 8.99
N PHE A 188 15.47 -4.12 8.36
CA PHE A 188 15.53 -4.00 6.90
C PHE A 188 16.94 -4.30 6.34
N LYS A 189 17.99 -3.83 7.00
CA LYS A 189 19.39 -4.12 6.63
C LYS A 189 19.72 -5.60 6.76
N GLU A 190 19.33 -6.22 7.85
CA GLU A 190 19.52 -7.66 8.10
C GLU A 190 18.81 -8.51 7.04
N TRP A 191 17.54 -8.19 6.74
CA TRP A 191 16.77 -8.94 5.75
C TRP A 191 17.35 -8.86 4.34
N CYS A 192 17.91 -7.73 4.00
CA CYS A 192 18.46 -7.50 2.67
C CYS A 192 19.94 -7.82 2.55
N ASP A 193 20.64 -8.07 3.66
CA ASP A 193 22.13 -8.16 3.66
C ASP A 193 22.76 -6.95 2.94
N LEU A 194 22.21 -5.75 3.23
CA LEU A 194 22.55 -4.50 2.56
C LEU A 194 23.64 -3.73 3.30
N PRO A 195 24.44 -2.91 2.58
CA PRO A 195 25.39 -2.01 3.22
C PRO A 195 24.72 -1.04 4.22
N ASN A 196 25.47 -0.65 5.25
CA ASN A 196 24.98 0.18 6.37
C ASN A 196 24.48 1.58 6.01
N ASP A 197 24.62 2.00 4.76
CA ASP A 197 24.34 3.35 4.26
C ASP A 197 23.02 3.48 3.44
N LEU A 198 22.21 2.44 3.41
CA LEU A 198 20.92 2.47 2.72
C LEU A 198 19.84 3.12 3.61
N SER A 199 19.24 4.20 3.09
CA SER A 199 18.08 4.82 3.72
C SER A 199 16.82 3.98 3.55
N LEU A 200 15.90 4.06 4.52
CA LEU A 200 14.57 3.46 4.42
C LEU A 200 13.84 3.93 3.16
N PRO A 201 13.10 3.05 2.50
CA PRO A 201 12.17 3.44 1.43
C PRO A 201 11.04 4.33 1.95
N LEU A 202 10.41 5.09 1.05
CA LEU A 202 9.31 5.99 1.42
C LEU A 202 7.99 5.27 1.71
N THR A 203 7.82 4.02 1.27
CA THR A 203 6.58 3.25 1.45
C THR A 203 6.87 1.79 1.75
N SER A 204 5.98 1.16 2.51
CA SER A 204 6.03 -0.28 2.80
C SER A 204 6.11 -1.15 1.54
N ALA A 205 5.33 -0.82 0.51
CA ALA A 205 5.35 -1.54 -0.76
C ALA A 205 6.72 -1.43 -1.48
N SER A 206 7.38 -0.27 -1.39
CA SER A 206 8.74 -0.10 -1.92
C SER A 206 9.78 -0.85 -1.12
N MET A 207 9.58 -0.96 0.21
CA MET A 207 10.43 -1.76 1.08
C MET A 207 10.30 -3.25 0.75
N ALA A 208 9.09 -3.77 0.71
CA ALA A 208 8.81 -5.16 0.37
C ALA A 208 9.36 -5.56 -1.01
N TYR A 209 9.17 -4.70 -2.01
CA TYR A 209 9.71 -4.91 -3.34
C TYR A 209 11.25 -4.96 -3.34
N LYS A 210 11.93 -4.06 -2.62
CA LYS A 210 13.39 -4.06 -2.53
C LYS A 210 13.92 -5.36 -1.90
N VAL A 211 13.31 -5.82 -0.81
CA VAL A 211 13.67 -7.08 -0.15
C VAL A 211 13.47 -8.27 -1.10
N TRP A 212 12.30 -8.36 -1.73
CA TRP A 212 12.01 -9.41 -2.69
C TRP A 212 12.96 -9.38 -3.87
N ALA A 213 13.13 -8.23 -4.51
CA ALA A 213 13.97 -8.08 -5.68
C ALA A 213 15.45 -8.34 -5.39
N TYR A 214 15.92 -8.01 -4.20
CA TYR A 214 17.30 -8.26 -3.80
C TYR A 214 17.60 -9.75 -3.62
N ARG A 215 16.72 -10.51 -2.98
CA ARG A 215 16.96 -11.92 -2.60
C ARG A 215 16.35 -12.92 -3.55
N TYR A 216 15.18 -12.62 -4.15
CA TYR A 216 14.30 -13.58 -4.82
C TYR A 216 14.04 -13.27 -6.29
N TRP A 217 14.71 -12.26 -6.86
CA TRP A 217 14.56 -11.92 -8.29
C TRP A 217 14.87 -13.12 -9.18
N PRO A 218 13.97 -13.51 -10.10
CA PRO A 218 14.21 -14.65 -10.98
C PRO A 218 15.45 -14.47 -11.83
N LYS A 219 16.36 -15.44 -11.78
CA LYS A 219 17.67 -15.34 -12.43
C LYS A 219 17.61 -15.22 -13.96
N HIS A 220 16.53 -15.68 -14.57
CA HIS A 220 16.33 -15.64 -16.01
C HIS A 220 15.76 -14.30 -16.53
N TRP A 221 15.39 -13.37 -15.62
CA TRP A 221 14.85 -12.07 -16.00
C TRP A 221 15.92 -11.01 -16.32
N PHE A 222 17.01 -11.43 -16.92
CA PHE A 222 18.06 -10.55 -17.39
C PHE A 222 18.20 -10.63 -18.90
N THR A 223 18.38 -9.49 -19.56
CA THR A 223 18.85 -9.41 -20.93
C THR A 223 20.34 -9.06 -20.97
N ILE A 224 21.01 -9.45 -22.02
CA ILE A 224 22.37 -8.99 -22.28
C ILE A 224 22.28 -7.78 -23.21
N ASP A 225 22.78 -6.65 -22.76
CA ASP A 225 22.93 -5.47 -23.61
C ASP A 225 23.93 -5.79 -24.72
N GLN A 226 23.47 -5.81 -25.97
CA GLN A 226 24.28 -6.20 -27.13
C GLN A 226 25.47 -5.27 -27.39
N LYS A 227 25.39 -3.99 -26.94
CA LYS A 227 26.48 -3.01 -27.13
C LYS A 227 27.55 -3.12 -26.04
N THR A 228 27.17 -3.45 -24.83
CA THR A 228 28.10 -3.42 -23.68
C THR A 228 28.45 -4.82 -23.14
N GLY A 229 27.80 -5.87 -23.65
CA GLY A 229 27.93 -7.24 -23.13
C GLY A 229 27.49 -7.42 -21.66
N LYS A 230 26.92 -6.37 -21.06
CA LYS A 230 26.51 -6.40 -19.65
C LYS A 230 25.06 -6.88 -19.51
N LYS A 231 24.81 -7.64 -18.45
CA LYS A 231 23.42 -7.98 -18.07
C LYS A 231 22.64 -6.73 -17.73
N LYS A 232 21.47 -6.58 -18.33
CA LYS A 232 20.54 -5.48 -18.10
C LYS A 232 19.20 -6.08 -17.65
N ASP A 233 18.60 -5.50 -16.61
CA ASP A 233 17.25 -5.88 -16.21
C ASP A 233 16.25 -5.47 -17.29
N MET A 234 15.24 -6.29 -17.50
CA MET A 234 14.17 -5.96 -18.42
C MET A 234 13.26 -4.88 -17.84
N ALA A 235 12.88 -3.92 -18.69
CA ALA A 235 11.82 -2.98 -18.38
C ALA A 235 10.49 -3.57 -18.87
N PHE A 236 9.56 -3.86 -17.95
CA PHE A 236 8.33 -4.59 -18.24
C PHE A 236 7.12 -3.71 -18.58
N CYS A 237 7.22 -2.43 -18.29
CA CYS A 237 6.09 -1.50 -18.30
C CYS A 237 5.47 -1.21 -19.68
N ASN A 238 6.11 -1.57 -20.79
CA ASN A 238 5.68 -1.19 -22.14
C ASN A 238 5.20 -2.36 -23.01
N SER A 239 5.03 -3.57 -22.48
CA SER A 239 4.54 -4.67 -23.28
C SER A 239 3.02 -4.60 -23.45
N ILE A 240 2.51 -5.00 -24.63
CA ILE A 240 1.07 -5.15 -24.87
C ILE A 240 0.44 -6.12 -23.85
N PHE A 241 1.20 -7.14 -23.44
CA PHE A 241 0.79 -8.11 -22.42
C PHE A 241 0.59 -7.49 -21.06
N ASN A 242 1.48 -6.55 -20.66
CA ASN A 242 1.35 -5.83 -19.40
C ASN A 242 0.16 -4.87 -19.40
N ASN A 243 -0.17 -4.25 -20.53
CA ASN A 243 -1.36 -3.41 -20.67
C ASN A 243 -2.63 -4.24 -20.54
N ALA A 244 -2.71 -5.40 -21.20
CA ALA A 244 -3.84 -6.33 -21.07
C ALA A 244 -4.04 -6.77 -19.60
N LEU A 245 -2.95 -7.07 -18.89
CA LEU A 245 -3.00 -7.43 -17.47
C LEU A 245 -3.34 -6.24 -16.56
N LYS A 246 -2.98 -5.00 -16.96
CA LYS A 246 -3.43 -3.78 -16.28
C LYS A 246 -4.96 -3.63 -16.35
N ASP A 247 -5.55 -3.93 -17.51
CA ASP A 247 -7.00 -3.87 -17.69
C ASP A 247 -7.73 -5.00 -16.95
N ALA A 248 -7.08 -6.17 -16.77
CA ALA A 248 -7.55 -7.25 -15.92
C ALA A 248 -7.34 -6.97 -14.40
N TYR A 249 -6.56 -5.94 -14.03
CA TYR A 249 -6.25 -5.66 -12.63
C TYR A 249 -7.40 -4.98 -11.91
N VAL A 250 -8.11 -5.75 -11.13
CA VAL A 250 -9.15 -5.31 -10.20
C VAL A 250 -8.69 -5.63 -8.77
N GLY A 251 -8.93 -4.73 -7.83
CA GLY A 251 -8.62 -4.91 -6.40
C GLY A 251 -9.46 -6.00 -5.72
N GLY A 252 -9.43 -6.02 -4.40
CA GLY A 252 -10.30 -6.89 -3.59
C GLY A 252 -11.77 -6.57 -3.80
N ARG A 253 -12.63 -7.57 -3.57
CA ARG A 253 -14.09 -7.40 -3.62
C ARG A 253 -14.56 -6.75 -2.31
N VAL A 254 -15.29 -5.64 -2.43
CA VAL A 254 -15.98 -4.99 -1.31
C VAL A 254 -17.42 -4.77 -1.76
N GLN A 255 -18.38 -5.32 -1.02
CA GLN A 255 -19.77 -5.28 -1.45
C GLN A 255 -20.74 -5.49 -0.28
N VAL A 256 -21.83 -4.71 -0.26
CA VAL A 256 -23.04 -5.07 0.46
C VAL A 256 -23.77 -6.12 -0.39
N ILE A 257 -23.87 -7.34 0.12
CA ILE A 257 -24.49 -8.49 -0.57
C ILE A 257 -25.98 -8.53 -0.24
N GLY A 258 -26.30 -8.28 1.03
CA GLY A 258 -27.68 -8.15 1.50
C GLY A 258 -28.34 -6.84 1.05
N GLU A 259 -29.55 -6.58 1.53
CA GLU A 259 -30.26 -5.32 1.30
C GLU A 259 -29.59 -4.19 2.11
N PRO A 260 -29.20 -3.07 1.46
CA PRO A 260 -28.64 -1.92 2.19
C PRO A 260 -29.61 -1.39 3.25
N MET A 261 -29.05 -0.91 4.38
CA MET A 261 -29.79 -0.33 5.51
C MET A 261 -30.71 -1.31 6.28
N LYS A 262 -30.75 -2.57 5.93
CA LYS A 262 -31.47 -3.60 6.65
C LYS A 262 -30.66 -4.09 7.85
N VAL A 263 -31.32 -4.31 8.98
CA VAL A 263 -30.72 -4.92 10.14
C VAL A 263 -30.66 -6.44 9.96
N TYR A 264 -29.47 -6.99 10.04
CA TYR A 264 -29.21 -8.42 10.00
C TYR A 264 -28.82 -8.91 11.40
N PRO A 265 -29.72 -9.57 12.13
CA PRO A 265 -29.41 -10.13 13.43
C PRO A 265 -28.54 -11.38 13.29
N ASN A 266 -27.98 -11.83 14.42
CA ASN A 266 -27.20 -13.08 14.46
C ASN A 266 -26.04 -13.11 13.45
N THR A 267 -25.35 -11.97 13.25
CA THR A 267 -24.25 -11.84 12.30
C THR A 267 -22.91 -12.03 12.99
N ILE A 268 -22.05 -12.84 12.39
CA ILE A 268 -20.63 -12.99 12.73
C ILE A 268 -19.75 -12.53 11.55
N SER A 269 -18.47 -12.30 11.82
CA SER A 269 -17.49 -11.94 10.80
C SER A 269 -16.25 -12.80 10.90
N LEU A 270 -15.78 -13.27 9.75
CA LEU A 270 -14.51 -13.97 9.60
C LEU A 270 -13.59 -13.19 8.67
N ASP A 271 -12.31 -13.09 9.04
CA ASP A 271 -11.23 -12.47 8.27
C ASP A 271 -10.17 -13.51 7.90
N ARG A 272 -9.63 -13.43 6.69
CA ARG A 272 -8.64 -14.39 6.21
C ARG A 272 -7.21 -13.93 6.48
N ASN A 273 -6.51 -14.62 7.33
CA ASN A 273 -5.15 -14.32 7.77
C ASN A 273 -4.16 -14.16 6.62
N SER A 274 -3.69 -12.90 6.42
CA SER A 274 -2.70 -12.56 5.38
C SER A 274 -3.07 -13.11 4.00
N MET A 275 -4.30 -12.86 3.55
CA MET A 275 -4.88 -13.43 2.32
C MET A 275 -3.96 -13.30 1.10
N TYR A 276 -3.46 -12.11 0.78
CA TYR A 276 -2.61 -11.92 -0.39
C TYR A 276 -1.29 -12.69 -0.32
N PRO A 277 -0.53 -12.70 0.79
CA PRO A 277 0.60 -13.59 0.96
C PRO A 277 0.26 -15.08 0.81
N ALA A 278 -0.90 -15.52 1.29
CA ALA A 278 -1.37 -16.89 1.11
C ALA A 278 -1.58 -17.23 -0.37
N GLU A 279 -2.21 -16.35 -1.14
CA GLU A 279 -2.34 -16.55 -2.59
C GLU A 279 -0.99 -16.54 -3.30
N MET A 280 -0.06 -15.69 -2.86
CA MET A 280 1.27 -15.60 -3.45
C MET A 280 2.12 -16.86 -3.25
N VAL A 281 1.96 -17.56 -2.13
CA VAL A 281 2.71 -18.81 -1.86
C VAL A 281 2.05 -20.02 -2.50
N ASN A 282 0.72 -20.09 -2.52
CA ASN A 282 -0.03 -21.26 -2.93
C ASN A 282 -0.18 -21.41 -4.45
N HIS A 283 -0.10 -20.30 -5.19
CA HIS A 283 -0.44 -20.27 -6.60
C HIS A 283 0.75 -19.98 -7.53
N VAL A 284 0.48 -20.08 -8.83
CA VAL A 284 1.43 -19.79 -9.91
C VAL A 284 1.10 -18.44 -10.56
N PHE A 285 2.10 -17.85 -11.20
CA PHE A 285 2.03 -16.51 -11.78
C PHE A 285 2.62 -16.50 -13.20
N PRO A 286 2.15 -15.60 -14.07
CA PRO A 286 2.66 -15.51 -15.42
C PRO A 286 4.11 -15.03 -15.45
N ASP A 287 4.97 -15.79 -16.16
CA ASP A 287 6.36 -15.37 -16.41
C ASP A 287 6.38 -14.22 -17.43
N ILE A 288 7.01 -13.14 -17.04
CA ILE A 288 7.21 -11.96 -17.88
C ILE A 288 7.92 -12.28 -19.20
N MET A 289 8.90 -13.17 -19.15
CA MET A 289 9.81 -13.45 -20.28
C MET A 289 9.16 -14.27 -21.39
N GLY A 290 8.08 -14.97 -21.06
CA GLY A 290 7.44 -15.92 -21.97
C GLY A 290 6.06 -15.50 -22.45
N ALA A 291 5.62 -14.27 -22.16
CA ALA A 291 4.29 -13.81 -22.56
C ALA A 291 4.12 -13.82 -24.09
N THR A 292 3.07 -14.48 -24.54
CA THR A 292 2.83 -14.77 -25.96
C THR A 292 1.34 -14.61 -26.29
N TYR A 293 1.08 -14.12 -27.49
CA TYR A 293 -0.25 -14.10 -28.09
C TYR A 293 -0.63 -15.48 -28.64
N CYS A 294 -1.87 -15.87 -28.45
CA CYS A 294 -2.46 -17.05 -29.06
C CYS A 294 -3.69 -16.65 -29.88
N LYS A 295 -3.91 -17.34 -31.02
CA LYS A 295 -5.15 -17.12 -31.80
C LYS A 295 -6.37 -17.43 -30.95
N PRO A 296 -7.40 -16.54 -30.90
CA PRO A 296 -8.53 -16.63 -29.98
C PRO A 296 -9.57 -17.65 -30.42
N PHE A 297 -9.14 -18.87 -30.74
CA PHE A 297 -10.04 -19.97 -31.06
C PHE A 297 -10.42 -20.73 -29.80
N MET A 298 -11.65 -21.19 -29.71
CA MET A 298 -12.16 -21.97 -28.59
C MET A 298 -11.31 -23.23 -28.28
N SER A 299 -10.74 -23.86 -29.31
CA SER A 299 -9.84 -25.01 -29.15
C SER A 299 -8.55 -24.63 -28.41
N ASN A 300 -7.95 -23.49 -28.77
CA ASN A 300 -6.75 -22.96 -28.10
C ASN A 300 -7.04 -22.54 -26.66
N PHE A 301 -8.15 -21.83 -26.46
CA PHE A 301 -8.61 -21.42 -25.13
C PHE A 301 -8.76 -22.63 -24.20
N ARG A 302 -9.50 -23.66 -24.63
CA ARG A 302 -9.68 -24.89 -23.84
C ARG A 302 -8.38 -25.65 -23.59
N LYS A 303 -7.45 -25.62 -24.53
CA LYS A 303 -6.12 -26.23 -24.35
C LYS A 303 -5.34 -25.50 -23.26
N LEU A 304 -5.22 -24.18 -23.36
CA LEU A 304 -4.48 -23.36 -22.39
C LEU A 304 -5.11 -23.43 -20.99
N LEU A 305 -6.43 -23.42 -20.92
CA LEU A 305 -7.16 -23.48 -19.63
C LEU A 305 -6.91 -24.78 -18.84
N ARG A 306 -6.57 -25.86 -19.53
CA ARG A 306 -6.29 -27.19 -18.93
C ARG A 306 -4.83 -27.44 -18.63
N ASP A 307 -3.93 -26.59 -19.12
CA ASP A 307 -2.49 -26.78 -18.98
C ASP A 307 -2.01 -26.17 -17.65
N PRO A 308 -1.57 -26.97 -16.67
CA PRO A 308 -1.15 -26.49 -15.35
C PRO A 308 0.17 -25.71 -15.37
N ASP A 309 0.96 -25.82 -16.44
CA ASP A 309 2.25 -25.15 -16.60
C ASP A 309 2.11 -23.77 -17.28
N ILE A 310 0.87 -23.35 -17.55
CA ILE A 310 0.55 -22.10 -18.24
C ILE A 310 -0.31 -21.23 -17.36
N CYS A 311 -0.02 -19.92 -17.37
CA CYS A 311 -0.94 -18.87 -16.92
C CYS A 311 -1.53 -18.16 -18.13
N MET A 312 -2.84 -18.02 -18.17
CA MET A 312 -3.59 -17.42 -19.27
C MET A 312 -4.36 -16.17 -18.81
N TRP A 313 -4.48 -15.20 -19.69
CA TRP A 313 -5.41 -14.08 -19.54
C TRP A 313 -6.06 -13.77 -20.89
N ALA A 314 -7.31 -13.38 -20.85
CA ALA A 314 -8.08 -13.22 -22.08
C ALA A 314 -9.04 -12.02 -22.00
N ASN A 315 -9.22 -11.36 -23.15
CA ASN A 315 -10.32 -10.45 -23.40
C ASN A 315 -11.45 -11.25 -24.02
N LEU A 316 -12.55 -11.37 -23.30
CA LEU A 316 -13.65 -12.26 -23.69
C LEU A 316 -15.00 -11.72 -23.23
N THR A 317 -16.06 -12.27 -23.80
CA THR A 317 -17.43 -12.08 -23.35
C THR A 317 -17.92 -13.37 -22.70
N LEU A 318 -18.30 -13.25 -21.41
CA LEU A 318 -18.95 -14.29 -20.62
C LEU A 318 -20.42 -13.91 -20.40
N GLU A 319 -21.30 -14.86 -20.52
CA GLU A 319 -22.72 -14.70 -20.20
C GLU A 319 -23.11 -15.68 -19.09
N GLY A 320 -23.68 -15.14 -18.02
CA GLY A 320 -24.17 -15.92 -16.88
C GLY A 320 -25.45 -16.69 -17.28
N GLY A 321 -25.59 -17.88 -16.75
CA GLY A 321 -26.84 -18.63 -16.80
C GLY A 321 -27.91 -18.02 -15.86
N LYS A 322 -29.13 -18.57 -15.90
CA LYS A 322 -30.24 -18.08 -15.07
C LYS A 322 -29.94 -18.12 -13.56
N ASP A 323 -29.12 -19.09 -13.15
CA ASP A 323 -28.78 -19.32 -11.73
C ASP A 323 -27.29 -19.01 -11.42
N SER A 324 -26.58 -18.34 -12.34
CA SER A 324 -25.18 -17.96 -12.10
C SER A 324 -25.11 -16.82 -11.06
N PRO A 325 -24.36 -16.98 -9.97
CA PRO A 325 -24.23 -15.93 -8.98
C PRO A 325 -23.39 -14.75 -9.48
N ALA A 326 -23.60 -13.57 -8.91
CA ALA A 326 -22.83 -12.38 -9.21
C ALA A 326 -21.36 -12.55 -8.77
N PHE A 327 -20.43 -12.53 -9.73
CA PHE A 327 -19.01 -12.72 -9.46
C PHE A 327 -18.10 -11.79 -10.26
N LEU A 328 -18.44 -11.50 -11.50
CA LEU A 328 -17.52 -10.80 -12.41
C LEU A 328 -17.53 -9.28 -12.19
N PRO A 329 -16.35 -8.65 -12.14
CA PRO A 329 -16.21 -7.23 -11.82
C PRO A 329 -16.63 -6.35 -13.00
N THR A 330 -17.60 -5.48 -12.81
CA THR A 330 -18.05 -4.48 -13.79
C THR A 330 -18.14 -3.10 -13.15
N ASN A 331 -18.54 -2.10 -13.89
CA ASN A 331 -18.84 -0.76 -13.36
C ASN A 331 -20.29 -0.42 -13.64
N ASP A 332 -20.92 0.24 -12.70
CA ASP A 332 -22.25 0.81 -12.88
C ASP A 332 -22.23 2.05 -13.81
N GLU A 333 -23.37 2.66 -14.03
CA GLU A 333 -23.55 3.86 -14.86
C GLU A 333 -22.73 5.07 -14.36
N ASN A 334 -22.37 5.09 -13.07
CA ASN A 334 -21.58 6.14 -12.44
C ASN A 334 -20.09 5.80 -12.40
N GLY A 335 -19.67 4.67 -13.01
CA GLY A 335 -18.29 4.19 -12.99
C GLY A 335 -17.87 3.54 -11.67
N ARG A 336 -18.78 3.29 -10.73
CA ARG A 336 -18.51 2.59 -9.48
C ARG A 336 -18.39 1.10 -9.71
N ARG A 337 -17.44 0.47 -9.02
CA ARG A 337 -17.25 -0.99 -9.11
C ARG A 337 -18.46 -1.73 -8.56
N CYS A 338 -18.99 -2.64 -9.37
CA CYS A 338 -20.03 -3.58 -8.98
C CYS A 338 -19.72 -4.99 -9.50
N TRP A 339 -20.57 -5.96 -9.18
CA TRP A 339 -20.38 -7.37 -9.51
C TRP A 339 -21.62 -7.86 -10.27
N THR A 340 -21.40 -8.47 -11.42
CA THR A 340 -22.51 -8.87 -12.32
C THR A 340 -22.72 -10.37 -12.33
N GLU A 341 -23.97 -10.74 -12.51
CA GLU A 341 -24.45 -12.10 -12.76
C GLU A 341 -24.86 -12.33 -14.23
N THR A 342 -24.87 -11.26 -15.03
CA THR A 342 -25.39 -11.33 -16.41
C THR A 342 -24.25 -11.47 -17.41
N THR A 343 -23.89 -10.38 -18.09
CA THR A 343 -22.90 -10.39 -19.16
C THR A 343 -21.69 -9.57 -18.74
N PHE A 344 -20.52 -10.17 -18.88
CA PHE A 344 -19.23 -9.50 -18.70
C PHE A 344 -18.49 -9.45 -20.03
N THR A 345 -17.89 -8.31 -20.36
CA THR A 345 -16.96 -8.18 -21.49
C THR A 345 -15.71 -7.43 -21.03
N GLY A 346 -14.54 -8.05 -21.19
CA GLY A 346 -13.29 -7.43 -20.78
C GLY A 346 -12.17 -8.44 -20.56
N TRP A 347 -11.08 -7.95 -19.95
CA TRP A 347 -9.93 -8.76 -19.59
C TRP A 347 -10.12 -9.45 -18.24
N LEU A 348 -9.87 -10.75 -18.20
CA LEU A 348 -9.83 -11.58 -16.98
C LEU A 348 -8.56 -12.42 -16.93
N CYS A 349 -8.12 -12.73 -15.72
CA CYS A 349 -7.09 -13.72 -15.46
C CYS A 349 -7.70 -15.14 -15.37
N GLU A 350 -6.88 -16.12 -15.66
CA GLU A 350 -7.28 -17.54 -15.66
C GLU A 350 -8.06 -17.99 -14.41
N PRO A 351 -7.68 -17.64 -13.15
CA PRO A 351 -8.42 -18.09 -11.97
C PRO A 351 -9.89 -17.65 -12.00
N GLU A 352 -10.16 -16.41 -12.39
CA GLU A 352 -11.53 -15.90 -12.49
C GLU A 352 -12.30 -16.53 -13.64
N ILE A 353 -11.63 -16.78 -14.78
CA ILE A 353 -12.24 -17.46 -15.92
C ILE A 353 -12.67 -18.87 -15.52
N LYS A 354 -11.78 -19.64 -14.87
CA LYS A 354 -12.11 -20.99 -14.39
C LYS A 354 -13.30 -20.98 -13.45
N HIS A 355 -13.23 -20.11 -12.43
CA HIS A 355 -14.29 -20.01 -11.45
C HIS A 355 -15.64 -19.57 -12.07
N ALA A 356 -15.64 -18.61 -13.00
CA ALA A 356 -16.85 -18.22 -13.71
C ALA A 356 -17.46 -19.38 -14.51
N LEU A 357 -16.62 -20.19 -15.16
CA LEU A 357 -17.12 -21.38 -15.88
C LEU A 357 -17.69 -22.43 -14.92
N ASP A 358 -17.07 -22.62 -13.75
CA ASP A 358 -17.60 -23.52 -12.70
C ASP A 358 -18.94 -23.01 -12.14
N LEU A 359 -19.15 -21.70 -12.12
CA LEU A 359 -20.42 -21.04 -11.75
C LEU A 359 -21.48 -21.05 -12.89
N GLY A 360 -21.20 -21.72 -14.01
CA GLY A 360 -22.14 -21.86 -15.11
C GLY A 360 -22.13 -20.75 -16.15
N TYR A 361 -21.18 -19.79 -16.07
CA TYR A 361 -20.99 -18.80 -17.14
C TYR A 361 -20.53 -19.48 -18.43
N GLN A 362 -20.94 -18.94 -19.55
CA GLN A 362 -20.61 -19.47 -20.90
C GLN A 362 -19.76 -18.46 -21.66
N VAL A 363 -18.71 -18.94 -22.33
CA VAL A 363 -17.92 -18.12 -23.25
C VAL A 363 -18.71 -17.88 -24.52
N LYS A 364 -19.06 -16.63 -24.81
CA LYS A 364 -19.74 -16.22 -26.05
C LYS A 364 -18.76 -15.76 -27.11
N GLU A 365 -17.70 -15.05 -26.71
CA GLU A 365 -16.71 -14.53 -27.63
C GLU A 365 -15.33 -14.52 -26.95
N ILE A 366 -14.27 -14.76 -27.70
CA ILE A 366 -12.89 -14.56 -27.28
C ILE A 366 -12.29 -13.56 -28.25
N LYS A 367 -12.00 -12.35 -27.79
CA LYS A 367 -11.43 -11.25 -28.59
C LYS A 367 -9.91 -11.36 -28.68
N GLU A 368 -9.27 -11.59 -27.52
CA GLU A 368 -7.83 -11.76 -27.42
C GLU A 368 -7.49 -12.85 -26.40
N LEU A 369 -6.39 -13.55 -26.67
CA LEU A 369 -5.93 -14.65 -25.85
C LEU A 369 -4.42 -14.59 -25.68
N HIS A 370 -3.96 -14.41 -24.45
CA HIS A 370 -2.57 -14.33 -24.08
C HIS A 370 -2.23 -15.41 -23.06
N TYR A 371 -0.98 -15.84 -23.05
CA TYR A 371 -0.49 -16.80 -22.07
C TYR A 371 1.02 -16.65 -21.83
N SER A 372 1.49 -17.23 -20.76
CA SER A 372 2.91 -17.42 -20.49
C SER A 372 3.14 -18.67 -19.66
N LYS A 373 4.39 -19.06 -19.52
CA LYS A 373 4.77 -20.11 -18.59
C LYS A 373 4.41 -19.74 -17.17
N ALA A 374 3.94 -20.69 -16.39
CA ALA A 374 3.65 -20.54 -14.97
C ALA A 374 4.94 -20.59 -14.13
N ILE A 375 5.10 -19.67 -13.20
CA ILE A 375 6.23 -19.61 -12.25
C ILE A 375 5.73 -19.38 -10.82
N ARG A 376 6.58 -19.66 -9.82
CA ARG A 376 6.30 -19.39 -8.39
C ARG A 376 7.30 -18.39 -7.80
N PRO A 377 7.22 -17.09 -8.16
CA PRO A 377 8.25 -16.11 -7.83
C PRO A 377 8.24 -15.68 -6.36
N PHE A 378 7.17 -15.98 -5.63
CA PHE A 378 6.96 -15.53 -4.26
C PHE A 378 7.11 -16.61 -3.20
N LYS A 379 7.14 -17.88 -3.59
CA LYS A 379 7.09 -19.01 -2.67
C LYS A 379 8.19 -18.92 -1.60
N GLU A 380 9.45 -18.85 -2.01
CA GLU A 380 10.58 -18.77 -1.07
C GLU A 380 10.54 -17.50 -0.20
N PHE A 381 10.07 -16.38 -0.75
CA PHE A 381 9.93 -15.13 -0.01
C PHE A 381 8.88 -15.25 1.09
N VAL A 382 7.68 -15.71 0.75
CA VAL A 382 6.57 -15.79 1.71
C VAL A 382 6.87 -16.83 2.78
N GLU A 383 7.34 -18.04 2.40
CA GLU A 383 7.68 -19.09 3.35
C GLU A 383 8.76 -18.64 4.34
N PHE A 384 9.82 -17.98 3.86
CA PHE A 384 10.90 -17.49 4.73
C PHE A 384 10.40 -16.46 5.74
N PHE A 385 9.72 -15.42 5.27
CA PHE A 385 9.29 -14.31 6.14
C PHE A 385 8.12 -14.71 7.05
N TYR A 386 7.24 -15.58 6.59
CA TYR A 386 6.17 -16.10 7.44
C TYR A 386 6.71 -16.95 8.60
N ASN A 387 7.62 -17.89 8.32
CA ASN A 387 8.26 -18.71 9.36
C ASN A 387 9.04 -17.84 10.36
N LEU A 388 9.77 -16.83 9.87
CA LEU A 388 10.47 -15.88 10.73
C LEU A 388 9.49 -15.11 11.64
N ARG A 389 8.33 -14.68 11.11
CA ARG A 389 7.28 -14.03 11.89
C ARG A 389 6.72 -14.94 12.99
N VAL A 390 6.47 -16.21 12.66
CA VAL A 390 5.98 -17.20 13.64
C VAL A 390 7.01 -17.38 14.78
N GLU A 391 8.30 -17.47 14.45
CA GLU A 391 9.37 -17.55 15.45
C GLU A 391 9.43 -16.30 16.34
N MET A 392 9.39 -15.12 15.73
CA MET A 392 9.39 -13.84 16.47
C MET A 392 8.18 -13.70 17.38
N ARG A 393 6.98 -14.10 16.93
CA ARG A 393 5.77 -14.12 17.79
C ARG A 393 5.94 -15.04 18.99
N LYS A 394 6.51 -16.24 18.82
CA LYS A 394 6.79 -17.18 19.94
C LYS A 394 7.75 -16.57 20.96
N ASN A 395 8.68 -15.74 20.51
CA ASN A 395 9.67 -15.06 21.37
C ASN A 395 9.18 -13.70 21.89
N ASN A 396 7.92 -13.32 21.63
CA ASN A 396 7.37 -11.98 21.93
C ASN A 396 8.21 -10.83 21.36
N ASP A 397 8.87 -11.04 20.20
CA ASP A 397 9.65 -10.02 19.54
C ASP A 397 8.73 -9.02 18.82
N PRO A 398 8.71 -7.74 19.25
CA PRO A 398 7.84 -6.73 18.67
C PRO A 398 8.13 -6.46 17.18
N SER A 399 9.34 -6.74 16.72
CA SER A 399 9.74 -6.53 15.32
C SER A 399 8.96 -7.40 14.33
N GLN A 400 8.19 -8.40 14.80
CA GLN A 400 7.27 -9.19 13.96
C GLN A 400 6.26 -8.32 13.19
N ILE A 401 5.94 -7.13 13.67
CA ILE A 401 5.05 -6.18 13.01
C ILE A 401 5.61 -5.72 11.65
N TRP A 402 6.93 -5.58 11.54
CA TRP A 402 7.59 -5.20 10.29
C TRP A 402 7.50 -6.29 9.23
N ILE A 403 7.53 -7.57 9.66
CA ILE A 403 7.36 -8.70 8.75
C ILE A 403 5.92 -8.78 8.24
N LYS A 404 4.93 -8.57 9.12
CA LYS A 404 3.51 -8.50 8.70
C LYS A 404 3.32 -7.41 7.63
N LEU A 405 3.91 -6.25 7.85
CA LEU A 405 3.86 -5.14 6.90
C LEU A 405 4.54 -5.49 5.57
N LEU A 406 5.72 -6.12 5.63
CA LEU A 406 6.48 -6.55 4.46
C LEU A 406 5.67 -7.52 3.58
N LEU A 407 5.10 -8.55 4.18
CA LEU A 407 4.34 -9.58 3.48
C LEU A 407 3.10 -9.00 2.79
N ASN A 408 2.31 -8.19 3.50
CA ASN A 408 1.05 -7.65 2.97
C ASN A 408 1.23 -6.55 1.92
N SER A 409 2.41 -5.92 1.85
CA SER A 409 2.64 -4.76 0.98
C SER A 409 3.22 -5.11 -0.40
N LEU A 410 3.73 -6.33 -0.61
CA LEU A 410 4.52 -6.66 -1.80
C LEU A 410 3.70 -6.63 -3.09
N TYR A 411 2.54 -7.29 -3.12
CA TYR A 411 1.76 -7.45 -4.36
C TYR A 411 1.35 -6.10 -4.99
N GLY A 412 0.98 -5.14 -4.14
CA GLY A 412 0.54 -3.82 -4.58
C GLY A 412 1.60 -3.05 -5.36
N LYS A 413 2.89 -3.35 -5.14
CA LYS A 413 3.97 -2.70 -5.88
C LYS A 413 3.99 -3.09 -7.36
N PHE A 414 3.59 -4.29 -7.69
CA PHE A 414 3.50 -4.76 -9.08
C PHE A 414 2.30 -4.17 -9.83
N GLY A 415 1.25 -3.75 -9.09
CA GLY A 415 0.08 -3.07 -9.62
C GLY A 415 0.17 -1.54 -9.61
N GLN A 416 1.34 -0.98 -9.36
CA GLN A 416 1.54 0.47 -9.32
C GLN A 416 1.25 1.09 -10.70
N LYS A 417 0.22 1.95 -10.77
CA LYS A 417 -0.12 2.69 -11.98
C LYS A 417 0.99 3.68 -12.34
N ASN A 418 1.05 4.04 -13.62
CA ASN A 418 1.91 5.12 -14.07
C ASN A 418 1.51 6.44 -13.40
N VAL A 419 2.49 7.32 -13.21
CA VAL A 419 2.24 8.64 -12.65
C VAL A 419 1.81 9.56 -13.78
N THR A 420 0.66 10.20 -13.67
CA THR A 420 0.22 11.25 -14.56
C THR A 420 1.05 12.52 -14.36
N GLN A 421 1.19 13.34 -15.41
CA GLN A 421 1.87 14.62 -15.27
C GLN A 421 1.07 15.52 -14.33
N ARG A 422 1.75 16.11 -13.38
CA ARG A 422 1.19 17.10 -12.44
C ARG A 422 1.92 18.40 -12.58
N ILE A 423 1.17 19.48 -12.50
CA ILE A 423 1.67 20.84 -12.64
C ILE A 423 1.12 21.60 -11.45
N ASP A 424 2.00 22.02 -10.56
CA ASP A 424 1.70 22.80 -9.35
C ASP A 424 2.42 24.16 -9.33
N ASN A 425 3.12 24.50 -10.41
CA ASN A 425 3.74 25.80 -10.63
C ASN A 425 2.69 26.76 -11.18
N ASP A 426 2.46 27.90 -10.51
CA ASP A 426 1.42 28.87 -10.87
C ASP A 426 1.66 29.48 -12.28
N GLU A 427 2.92 29.78 -12.66
CA GLU A 427 3.24 30.33 -13.97
C GLU A 427 2.94 29.33 -15.12
N GLU A 428 3.20 28.03 -14.87
CA GLU A 428 2.88 26.98 -15.83
C GLU A 428 1.38 26.73 -15.92
N ILE A 429 0.64 26.84 -14.80
CA ILE A 429 -0.82 26.76 -14.78
C ILE A 429 -1.43 27.95 -15.55
N GLU A 430 -0.97 29.18 -15.30
CA GLU A 430 -1.42 30.38 -16.01
C GLU A 430 -1.20 30.24 -17.53
N LYS A 431 -0.02 29.76 -17.95
CA LYS A 431 0.27 29.52 -19.35
C LYS A 431 -0.68 28.49 -20.00
N ILE A 432 -1.04 27.43 -19.29
CA ILE A 432 -2.00 26.42 -19.78
C ILE A 432 -3.38 27.04 -19.97
N ILE A 433 -3.79 27.93 -19.05
CA ILE A 433 -5.06 28.66 -19.12
C ILE A 433 -5.03 29.64 -20.31
N GLU A 434 -3.97 30.41 -20.47
CA GLU A 434 -3.81 31.36 -21.58
C GLU A 434 -3.78 30.66 -22.95
N GLU A 435 -3.18 29.47 -23.03
CA GLU A 435 -3.15 28.65 -24.24
C GLU A 435 -4.48 27.92 -24.53
N GLY A 436 -5.49 28.06 -23.66
CA GLY A 436 -6.81 27.42 -23.82
C GLY A 436 -6.77 25.89 -23.74
N LYS A 437 -5.79 25.32 -23.03
CA LYS A 437 -5.57 23.86 -22.94
C LYS A 437 -6.09 23.23 -21.64
N LEU A 438 -6.89 23.95 -20.87
CA LEU A 438 -7.36 23.50 -19.56
C LEU A 438 -8.26 22.25 -19.64
N ASP A 439 -8.91 22.02 -20.78
CA ASP A 439 -9.69 20.82 -21.09
C ASP A 439 -8.89 19.52 -21.11
N GLN A 440 -7.56 19.62 -21.26
CA GLN A 440 -6.64 18.47 -21.22
C GLN A 440 -6.21 18.09 -19.80
N TYR A 441 -6.71 18.81 -18.80
CA TYR A 441 -6.33 18.64 -17.39
C TYR A 441 -7.58 18.65 -16.51
N HIS A 442 -7.44 18.05 -15.32
CA HIS A 442 -8.39 18.27 -14.23
C HIS A 442 -7.66 18.83 -13.01
N PHE A 443 -8.38 19.60 -12.20
CA PHE A 443 -7.85 20.07 -10.91
C PHE A 443 -7.92 18.94 -9.89
N ASP A 444 -6.87 18.85 -9.09
CA ASP A 444 -6.81 18.00 -7.91
C ASP A 444 -6.09 18.77 -6.79
N TYR A 445 -6.06 18.24 -5.57
CA TYR A 445 -5.51 18.92 -4.41
C TYR A 445 -4.60 17.97 -3.63
N TYR A 446 -3.54 18.53 -3.04
CA TYR A 446 -2.72 17.76 -2.09
C TYR A 446 -3.52 17.46 -0.83
N ASP A 447 -3.47 16.19 -0.41
CA ASP A 447 -4.18 15.69 0.78
C ASP A 447 -3.79 16.47 2.04
N GLY A 448 -4.79 16.86 2.84
CA GLY A 448 -4.60 17.57 4.11
C GLY A 448 -4.55 19.10 4.00
N VAL A 449 -4.37 19.64 2.80
CA VAL A 449 -4.36 21.09 2.58
C VAL A 449 -5.71 21.52 2.00
N ARG A 450 -6.73 21.66 2.83
CA ARG A 450 -8.10 22.01 2.42
C ARG A 450 -8.11 23.22 1.47
N GLY A 451 -8.19 22.96 0.16
CA GLY A 451 -8.30 23.96 -0.90
C GLY A 451 -7.08 24.86 -1.14
N ALA A 452 -5.94 24.58 -0.48
CA ALA A 452 -4.82 25.52 -0.46
C ALA A 452 -3.69 25.19 -1.45
N LEU A 453 -3.57 23.93 -1.90
CA LEU A 453 -2.55 23.50 -2.86
C LEU A 453 -3.20 22.78 -4.04
N PRO A 454 -3.82 23.50 -4.99
CA PRO A 454 -4.31 22.90 -6.22
C PRO A 454 -3.13 22.55 -7.14
N PHE A 455 -3.32 21.50 -7.93
CA PHE A 455 -2.45 21.19 -9.05
C PHE A 455 -3.28 20.69 -10.24
N LEU A 456 -2.72 20.82 -11.44
CA LEU A 456 -3.33 20.25 -12.63
C LEU A 456 -2.80 18.85 -12.87
N VAL A 457 -3.70 17.93 -13.21
CA VAL A 457 -3.36 16.56 -13.62
C VAL A 457 -3.73 16.39 -15.08
N SER A 458 -2.76 16.01 -15.90
CA SER A 458 -3.00 15.71 -17.31
C SER A 458 -3.88 14.47 -17.46
N ILE A 459 -4.93 14.55 -18.28
CA ILE A 459 -5.86 13.47 -18.54
C ILE A 459 -5.18 12.36 -19.35
N ASP A 460 -4.36 12.70 -20.33
CA ASP A 460 -3.82 11.76 -21.32
C ASP A 460 -2.29 11.56 -21.28
N LYS A 461 -1.55 12.35 -20.53
CA LYS A 461 -0.08 12.26 -20.51
C LYS A 461 0.43 11.51 -19.30
N GLU A 462 0.88 10.27 -19.49
CA GLU A 462 1.66 9.55 -18.50
C GLU A 462 3.06 10.18 -18.37
N TRP A 463 3.34 10.79 -17.22
CA TRP A 463 4.63 11.47 -16.98
C TRP A 463 5.76 10.50 -16.69
N ARG A 464 5.51 9.46 -15.91
CA ARG A 464 6.51 8.43 -15.59
C ARG A 464 5.89 7.05 -15.62
N LYS A 465 6.48 6.19 -16.43
CA LYS A 465 6.17 4.75 -16.40
C LYS A 465 6.98 4.09 -15.29
N SER A 466 6.31 3.34 -14.44
CA SER A 466 6.99 2.52 -13.44
C SER A 466 7.81 1.45 -14.14
N LYS A 467 9.14 1.48 -13.98
CA LYS A 467 10.05 0.53 -14.64
C LYS A 467 9.95 -0.90 -14.12
N ASN A 468 9.31 -1.07 -12.95
CA ASN A 468 9.27 -2.34 -12.22
C ASN A 468 7.86 -2.92 -12.09
N THR A 469 6.88 -2.38 -12.82
CA THR A 469 5.50 -2.82 -12.77
C THR A 469 5.28 -4.01 -13.68
N TRP A 470 4.82 -5.12 -13.12
CA TRP A 470 4.30 -6.27 -13.84
C TRP A 470 2.91 -6.61 -13.31
N PHE A 471 1.89 -6.12 -14.02
CA PHE A 471 0.49 -6.31 -13.58
C PHE A 471 0.09 -7.77 -13.47
N GLY A 472 0.77 -8.68 -14.15
CA GLY A 472 0.51 -10.12 -14.03
C GLY A 472 0.56 -10.62 -12.60
N PHE A 473 1.49 -10.12 -11.80
CA PHE A 473 1.56 -10.51 -10.38
C PHE A 473 0.42 -9.92 -9.57
N ALA A 474 0.12 -8.64 -9.76
CA ALA A 474 -0.95 -7.98 -9.03
C ALA A 474 -2.33 -8.52 -9.43
N SER A 475 -2.59 -8.67 -10.74
CA SER A 475 -3.87 -9.15 -11.27
C SER A 475 -4.17 -10.58 -10.84
N PHE A 476 -3.16 -11.48 -10.94
CA PHE A 476 -3.33 -12.87 -10.52
C PHE A 476 -3.51 -13.00 -9.01
N THR A 477 -2.73 -12.25 -8.19
CA THR A 477 -2.91 -12.26 -6.73
C THR A 477 -4.33 -11.87 -6.34
N THR A 478 -4.83 -10.77 -6.88
CA THR A 478 -6.19 -10.31 -6.55
C THR A 478 -7.28 -11.18 -7.18
N SER A 479 -7.00 -11.81 -8.32
CA SER A 479 -7.89 -12.78 -8.97
C SER A 479 -8.08 -14.02 -8.08
N TYR A 480 -7.00 -14.64 -7.61
CA TYR A 480 -7.06 -15.76 -6.66
C TYR A 480 -7.81 -15.37 -5.38
N ALA A 481 -7.49 -14.21 -4.82
CA ALA A 481 -8.13 -13.70 -3.60
C ALA A 481 -9.66 -13.53 -3.78
N ARG A 482 -10.09 -12.95 -4.91
CA ARG A 482 -11.53 -12.82 -5.20
C ARG A 482 -12.23 -14.16 -5.41
N VAL A 483 -11.57 -15.13 -6.02
CA VAL A 483 -12.11 -16.49 -6.18
C VAL A 483 -12.28 -17.14 -4.81
N SER A 484 -11.26 -17.08 -3.95
CA SER A 484 -11.33 -17.64 -2.59
C SER A 484 -12.43 -17.01 -1.75
N LEU A 485 -12.50 -15.66 -1.76
CA LEU A 485 -13.56 -14.95 -1.05
C LEU A 485 -14.95 -15.29 -1.59
N ASN A 486 -15.10 -15.40 -2.92
CA ASN A 486 -16.39 -15.73 -3.52
C ASN A 486 -16.88 -17.14 -3.14
N ARG A 487 -15.98 -18.11 -3.00
CA ARG A 487 -16.34 -19.45 -2.53
C ARG A 487 -16.91 -19.40 -1.11
N ALA A 488 -16.26 -18.66 -0.22
CA ALA A 488 -16.77 -18.44 1.15
C ALA A 488 -18.12 -17.70 1.16
N ILE A 489 -18.34 -16.73 0.25
CA ILE A 489 -19.65 -16.07 0.10
C ILE A 489 -20.72 -17.07 -0.35
N LEU A 490 -20.40 -17.91 -1.32
CA LEU A 490 -21.34 -18.88 -1.87
C LEU A 490 -21.71 -19.97 -0.86
N SER A 491 -20.77 -20.40 0.00
CA SER A 491 -21.06 -21.37 1.05
C SER A 491 -22.01 -20.81 2.12
N ALA A 492 -21.94 -19.50 2.41
CA ALA A 492 -22.91 -18.84 3.28
C ALA A 492 -24.28 -18.64 2.62
N GLY A 493 -24.35 -18.70 1.27
CA GLY A 493 -25.58 -18.61 0.50
C GLY A 493 -26.36 -17.31 0.76
N ASP A 494 -27.65 -17.44 1.04
CA ASP A 494 -28.56 -16.33 1.40
C ASP A 494 -28.26 -15.68 2.74
N GLY A 495 -27.40 -16.30 3.55
CA GLY A 495 -26.92 -15.77 4.80
C GLY A 495 -25.70 -14.85 4.66
N ALA A 496 -25.12 -14.64 3.48
CA ALA A 496 -24.05 -13.69 3.26
C ALA A 496 -24.59 -12.26 3.14
N TYR A 497 -24.07 -11.32 3.95
CA TYR A 497 -24.57 -9.95 4.01
C TYR A 497 -23.59 -8.89 3.51
N TYR A 498 -22.29 -9.11 3.74
CA TYR A 498 -21.25 -8.16 3.34
C TYR A 498 -19.89 -8.86 3.17
N CYS A 499 -19.04 -8.27 2.36
CA CYS A 499 -17.63 -8.67 2.28
C CYS A 499 -16.73 -7.46 2.10
N ASP A 500 -15.51 -7.55 2.64
CA ASP A 500 -14.47 -6.54 2.50
C ASP A 500 -13.10 -7.16 2.29
N THR A 501 -12.74 -7.31 1.03
CA THR A 501 -11.40 -7.76 0.59
C THR A 501 -11.04 -9.17 1.05
N ASP A 502 -10.83 -9.39 2.33
CA ASP A 502 -10.42 -10.62 3.00
C ASP A 502 -11.38 -11.08 4.11
N SER A 503 -12.49 -10.37 4.32
CA SER A 503 -13.50 -10.72 5.32
C SER A 503 -14.89 -10.94 4.73
N ILE A 504 -15.67 -11.76 5.41
CA ILE A 504 -17.09 -11.98 5.13
C ILE A 504 -17.92 -11.82 6.39
N PHE A 505 -19.14 -11.27 6.23
CA PHE A 505 -20.12 -11.05 7.30
C PHE A 505 -21.38 -11.83 6.94
N PHE A 506 -21.78 -12.74 7.80
CA PHE A 506 -22.86 -13.67 7.49
C PHE A 506 -23.60 -14.15 8.75
N ASN A 507 -24.78 -14.76 8.54
CA ASN A 507 -25.57 -15.33 9.62
C ASN A 507 -24.81 -16.47 10.30
N ALA A 508 -24.70 -16.44 11.61
CA ALA A 508 -23.98 -17.44 12.41
C ALA A 508 -24.52 -18.88 12.19
N ASP A 509 -25.81 -19.03 11.87
CA ASP A 509 -26.40 -20.35 11.58
C ASP A 509 -25.82 -21.00 10.31
N LYS A 510 -25.18 -20.22 9.43
CA LYS A 510 -24.50 -20.70 8.22
C LYS A 510 -23.04 -21.10 8.45
N LEU A 511 -22.52 -20.95 9.66
CA LEU A 511 -21.14 -21.32 9.96
C LEU A 511 -20.78 -22.77 9.58
N PRO A 512 -21.64 -23.79 9.83
CA PRO A 512 -21.32 -25.15 9.41
C PRO A 512 -21.12 -25.27 7.89
N ASP A 513 -21.95 -24.62 7.07
CA ASP A 513 -21.86 -24.63 5.61
C ASP A 513 -20.58 -23.93 5.15
N VAL A 514 -20.22 -22.80 5.81
CA VAL A 514 -19.00 -22.04 5.52
C VAL A 514 -17.75 -22.85 5.84
N LEU A 515 -17.76 -23.62 6.93
CA LEU A 515 -16.64 -24.47 7.33
C LEU A 515 -16.41 -25.69 6.41
N GLU A 516 -17.33 -26.02 5.51
CA GLU A 516 -17.05 -26.98 4.45
C GLU A 516 -16.10 -26.43 3.37
N GLU A 517 -16.07 -25.12 3.16
CA GLU A 517 -15.21 -24.47 2.17
C GLU A 517 -13.94 -23.87 2.77
N ILE A 518 -13.97 -23.44 4.04
CA ILE A 518 -12.87 -22.72 4.68
C ILE A 518 -12.37 -23.46 5.93
N GLU A 519 -11.13 -23.17 6.31
CA GLU A 519 -10.48 -23.69 7.51
C GLU A 519 -10.26 -22.56 8.53
N LEU A 520 -10.75 -22.74 9.75
CA LEU A 520 -10.48 -21.82 10.86
C LEU A 520 -9.09 -22.07 11.45
N GLY A 521 -8.40 -21.00 11.80
CA GLY A 521 -7.11 -21.06 12.48
C GLY A 521 -6.29 -19.79 12.29
N ASN A 522 -5.08 -19.82 12.87
CA ASN A 522 -4.17 -18.69 12.92
C ASN A 522 -3.02 -18.78 11.90
N GLU A 523 -3.03 -19.82 11.05
CA GLU A 523 -1.99 -20.03 10.04
C GLU A 523 -2.24 -19.17 8.79
N LEU A 524 -1.24 -19.11 7.92
CA LEU A 524 -1.29 -18.34 6.68
C LEU A 524 -2.44 -18.80 5.78
N GLY A 525 -3.40 -17.90 5.53
CA GLY A 525 -4.54 -18.15 4.68
C GLY A 525 -5.73 -18.86 5.32
N GLN A 526 -5.61 -19.28 6.59
CA GLN A 526 -6.76 -19.71 7.37
C GLN A 526 -7.62 -18.52 7.80
N TRP A 527 -8.85 -18.79 8.18
CA TRP A 527 -9.79 -17.78 8.60
C TRP A 527 -9.88 -17.71 10.12
N ASP A 528 -10.06 -16.49 10.66
CA ASP A 528 -10.19 -16.23 12.08
C ASP A 528 -11.39 -15.33 12.35
N TYR A 529 -11.94 -15.39 13.54
CA TYR A 529 -13.05 -14.52 13.92
C TYR A 529 -12.56 -13.07 14.06
N GLU A 530 -13.19 -12.15 13.31
CA GLU A 530 -13.14 -10.73 13.58
C GLU A 530 -14.23 -10.34 14.57
N ILE A 531 -15.43 -10.94 14.42
CA ILE A 531 -16.54 -10.86 15.36
C ILE A 531 -17.07 -12.28 15.57
N GLU A 532 -16.82 -12.84 16.76
CA GLU A 532 -17.22 -14.18 17.15
C GLU A 532 -18.62 -14.20 17.77
N GLU A 533 -18.91 -13.23 18.66
CA GLU A 533 -20.21 -13.11 19.30
C GLU A 533 -21.26 -12.59 18.31
N PRO A 534 -22.33 -13.36 18.04
CA PRO A 534 -23.36 -12.94 17.10
C PRO A 534 -24.00 -11.60 17.51
N THR A 535 -24.02 -10.66 16.59
CA THR A 535 -24.51 -9.30 16.82
C THR A 535 -25.40 -8.81 15.68
N ASN A 536 -25.99 -7.63 15.81
CA ASN A 536 -26.75 -7.00 14.73
C ASN A 536 -25.81 -6.23 13.81
N PHE A 537 -25.98 -6.44 12.51
CA PHE A 537 -25.19 -5.80 11.46
C PHE A 537 -26.08 -4.97 10.54
N ILE A 538 -25.59 -3.79 10.13
CA ILE A 538 -26.20 -2.96 9.06
C ILE A 538 -25.10 -2.55 8.09
N GLY A 539 -25.23 -2.91 6.81
CA GLY A 539 -24.40 -2.40 5.72
C GLY A 539 -25.12 -1.31 4.95
N TYR A 540 -24.42 -0.21 4.66
CA TYR A 540 -24.97 0.87 3.83
C TYR A 540 -24.37 0.85 2.43
N GLU A 541 -23.06 0.98 2.33
CA GLU A 541 -22.28 0.93 1.09
C GLU A 541 -20.88 0.34 1.36
N PRO A 542 -20.05 0.08 0.35
CA PRO A 542 -18.69 -0.37 0.54
C PRO A 542 -17.91 0.51 1.51
N LYS A 543 -17.37 -0.09 2.59
CA LYS A 543 -16.65 0.56 3.69
C LYS A 543 -17.53 1.40 4.64
N ALA A 544 -18.84 1.35 4.50
CA ALA A 544 -19.79 2.02 5.40
C ALA A 544 -20.77 0.99 6.00
N TYR A 545 -20.49 0.58 7.22
CA TYR A 545 -21.30 -0.38 7.99
C TYR A 545 -21.16 -0.16 9.50
N VAL A 546 -22.06 -0.76 10.26
CA VAL A 546 -22.05 -0.70 11.72
C VAL A 546 -22.46 -2.04 12.31
N PHE A 547 -21.80 -2.41 13.40
CA PHE A 547 -22.26 -3.42 14.33
C PHE A 547 -22.95 -2.75 15.52
N ILE A 548 -24.10 -3.27 15.90
CA ILE A 548 -24.87 -2.77 17.03
C ILE A 548 -24.69 -3.79 18.15
N THR A 549 -23.89 -3.43 19.14
CA THR A 549 -23.71 -4.18 20.38
C THR A 549 -24.65 -3.65 21.44
N ASP A 550 -25.03 -4.49 22.39
CA ASP A 550 -25.92 -4.11 23.50
C ASP A 550 -25.21 -3.28 24.60
N GLU A 551 -23.95 -2.85 24.37
CA GLU A 551 -23.17 -1.99 25.28
C GLU A 551 -23.15 -0.53 24.83
#